data_2f0600e5d496d7486fd4e10331ae021b
#
_entry.id   2f0600e5d496d7486fd4e10331ae021b
#
_cell.length_a   1.000
_cell.length_b   1.000
_cell.length_c   1.000
_cell.angle_alpha   90.00
_cell.angle_beta   90.00
_cell.angle_gamma   90.00
#
_symmetry.space_group_name_H-M   'P 1'
#
loop_
_entity.id
_entity.type
_entity.pdbx_description
1 polymer ?
#
loop_
_entity_poly.entity_id
_entity_poly.type
_entity_poly.pdbx_seq_one_letter_code
_entity_poly.pdbx_strand_id
1 'polypeptide(L)'
;MSDDGESRLPEELDDLSRRQFMMGAGGALTAVGAAKAAHNTILGYGELGMGTNLKKQDLAAVASANMRTIYGEDVGSARLRIIDDGVELRADGDRYMLGFESASRADAQELDSAHGLGGRLTALFVDTRDFEAGDYTFEFSQPSAFFERVAGAETRPDIVAALRRRQDRTVDPEVVEAFTETDPTDTRGLVEGLMAGFREHGYYDVPRYLAGSVEDNVIFGAADLRATFEDPVDFESLLEADSTGLFCWELVYRSIEAFQAVGPWTQTIPVAAGYVRDSRHKHAFTALLTAIREDGELRFPTTFIDYTYSTLYDDLQATGLMGEGIKAYDADHRADEIIW
;
A
#
# COMPACT_ATOMS: atom_id res chain seq x y z
N MET A 1 -10.66 35.30 -33.07
CA MET A 1 -10.09 36.08 -31.95
C MET A 1 -10.69 35.45 -30.73
N SER A 2 -10.01 34.44 -30.23
CA SER A 2 -10.36 33.70 -29.01
C SER A 2 -9.43 34.26 -27.94
N ASP A 3 -10.05 34.80 -26.92
CA ASP A 3 -9.35 35.37 -25.76
C ASP A 3 -9.35 34.27 -24.69
N ASP A 4 -8.24 33.55 -24.59
CA ASP A 4 -7.99 32.58 -23.56
C ASP A 4 -7.57 33.31 -22.28
N GLY A 5 -8.57 33.64 -21.45
CA GLY A 5 -8.34 34.21 -20.14
C GLY A 5 -7.78 33.19 -19.17
N GLU A 6 -6.48 32.93 -19.19
CA GLU A 6 -5.77 32.34 -18.07
C GLU A 6 -5.88 33.26 -16.86
N SER A 7 -6.67 32.88 -15.87
CA SER A 7 -6.70 33.56 -14.58
C SER A 7 -5.43 33.19 -13.79
N ARG A 8 -4.34 33.92 -14.07
CA ARG A 8 -3.15 33.89 -13.22
C ARG A 8 -3.49 34.56 -11.90
N LEU A 9 -3.32 33.82 -10.81
CA LEU A 9 -3.32 34.40 -9.47
C LEU A 9 -2.26 35.52 -9.40
N PRO A 10 -2.47 36.59 -8.63
CA PRO A 10 -1.50 37.70 -8.53
C PRO A 10 -0.13 37.16 -8.09
N GLU A 11 0.93 37.58 -8.75
CA GLU A 11 2.34 37.27 -8.47
C GLU A 11 2.75 37.46 -7.00
N GLU A 12 1.99 38.27 -6.26
CA GLU A 12 2.23 38.52 -4.82
C GLU A 12 1.91 37.32 -3.91
N LEU A 13 1.23 36.27 -4.41
CA LEU A 13 0.94 35.07 -3.61
C LEU A 13 2.02 33.99 -3.73
N ASP A 14 2.83 34.04 -4.78
CA ASP A 14 3.92 33.06 -4.99
C ASP A 14 5.09 33.24 -4.00
N ASP A 15 5.21 34.43 -3.37
CA ASP A 15 6.29 34.75 -2.43
C ASP A 15 5.94 34.48 -0.94
N LEU A 16 4.72 33.99 -0.67
CA LEU A 16 4.32 33.62 0.70
C LEU A 16 4.95 32.29 1.06
N SER A 17 6.02 32.31 1.85
CA SER A 17 6.58 31.09 2.40
C SER A 17 5.52 30.32 3.22
N ARG A 18 5.59 28.96 3.23
CA ARG A 18 4.73 28.09 4.06
C ARG A 18 4.57 28.63 5.49
N ARG A 19 5.64 29.20 6.04
CA ARG A 19 5.69 29.82 7.37
C ARG A 19 4.87 31.11 7.48
N GLN A 20 4.82 31.91 6.40
CA GLN A 20 4.04 33.15 6.35
C GLN A 20 2.54 32.85 6.18
N PHE A 21 2.19 31.82 5.41
CA PHE A 21 0.82 31.31 5.35
C PHE A 21 0.32 30.85 6.72
N MET A 22 1.13 30.09 7.45
CA MET A 22 0.82 29.65 8.83
C MET A 22 0.62 30.84 9.79
N MET A 23 1.38 31.91 9.62
CA MET A 23 1.25 33.13 10.46
C MET A 23 0.13 34.05 9.99
N GLY A 24 -0.13 34.15 8.69
CA GLY A 24 -1.14 35.06 8.12
C GLY A 24 -2.56 34.48 8.12
N ALA A 25 -2.73 33.20 7.90
CA ALA A 25 -4.01 32.48 8.05
C ALA A 25 -4.44 32.38 9.53
N GLY A 26 -3.50 32.67 10.46
CA GLY A 26 -3.67 32.57 11.90
C GLY A 26 -4.72 33.50 12.55
N GLY A 27 -5.23 34.50 11.82
CA GLY A 27 -5.99 35.58 12.49
C GLY A 27 -7.52 35.51 12.44
N ALA A 28 -8.17 34.99 11.43
CA ALA A 28 -9.64 35.11 11.32
C ALA A 28 -10.37 33.93 10.69
N LEU A 29 -9.71 33.13 9.82
CA LEU A 29 -10.32 31.93 9.20
C LEU A 29 -10.07 30.65 10.03
N THR A 30 -9.27 30.77 11.07
CA THR A 30 -8.62 29.68 11.78
C THR A 30 -9.45 29.03 12.86
N ALA A 31 -10.42 29.70 13.46
CA ALA A 31 -11.11 29.09 14.61
C ALA A 31 -11.97 27.88 14.22
N VAL A 32 -12.66 27.92 13.09
CA VAL A 32 -13.54 26.82 12.65
C VAL A 32 -12.78 25.78 11.86
N GLY A 33 -11.92 26.19 10.93
CA GLY A 33 -11.11 25.27 10.11
C GLY A 33 -10.03 24.58 10.93
N ALA A 34 -9.31 25.32 11.78
CA ALA A 34 -8.31 24.78 12.69
C ALA A 34 -8.93 23.93 13.80
N ALA A 35 -10.10 24.29 14.33
CA ALA A 35 -10.83 23.47 15.30
C ALA A 35 -11.30 22.16 14.65
N LYS A 36 -11.76 22.18 13.39
CA LYS A 36 -12.19 20.97 12.69
C LYS A 36 -11.00 20.13 12.21
N ALA A 37 -9.90 20.73 11.79
CA ALA A 37 -8.67 20.03 11.48
C ALA A 37 -8.02 19.45 12.74
N ALA A 38 -7.97 20.20 13.84
CA ALA A 38 -7.54 19.69 15.13
C ALA A 38 -8.47 18.59 15.64
N HIS A 39 -9.78 18.72 15.48
CA HIS A 39 -10.76 17.68 15.79
C HIS A 39 -10.54 16.44 14.91
N ASN A 40 -10.34 16.59 13.61
CA ASN A 40 -10.13 15.45 12.72
C ASN A 40 -8.70 14.86 12.82
N THR A 41 -7.69 15.66 13.17
CA THR A 41 -6.29 15.20 13.24
C THR A 41 -5.87 14.82 14.66
N ILE A 42 -6.31 15.55 15.66
CA ILE A 42 -5.87 15.38 17.07
C ILE A 42 -6.97 14.77 17.93
N LEU A 43 -8.19 15.29 17.83
CA LEU A 43 -9.33 14.82 18.64
C LEU A 43 -10.10 13.70 17.94
N GLY A 44 -10.10 13.63 16.59
CA GLY A 44 -10.68 12.53 15.84
C GLY A 44 -10.03 11.19 16.20
N TYR A 45 -8.75 11.18 16.47
CA TYR A 45 -8.06 9.99 16.99
C TYR A 45 -8.57 9.56 18.37
N GLY A 46 -9.07 10.46 19.19
CA GLY A 46 -9.69 10.15 20.49
C GLY A 46 -11.14 9.66 20.39
N GLU A 47 -11.88 10.04 19.34
CA GLU A 47 -13.27 9.60 19.11
C GLU A 47 -13.37 8.25 18.37
N LEU A 48 -12.25 7.71 17.89
CA LEU A 48 -12.16 6.44 17.16
C LEU A 48 -12.62 5.23 17.99
N GLY A 49 -12.60 5.33 19.31
CA GLY A 49 -13.06 4.25 20.21
C GLY A 49 -14.54 3.90 20.12
N MET A 50 -15.34 4.64 19.35
CA MET A 50 -16.79 4.41 19.20
C MET A 50 -17.14 3.59 17.95
N GLY A 51 -16.16 3.17 17.14
CA GLY A 51 -16.36 2.42 15.90
C GLY A 51 -15.99 0.96 15.99
N THR A 52 -16.37 0.19 14.98
CA THR A 52 -15.80 -1.14 14.75
C THR A 52 -14.36 -0.99 14.27
N ASN A 53 -13.41 -1.48 15.04
CA ASN A 53 -12.00 -1.55 14.65
C ASN A 53 -11.72 -2.75 13.75
N LEU A 54 -10.49 -2.88 13.25
CA LEU A 54 -10.08 -3.99 12.37
C LEU A 54 -10.42 -5.36 12.97
N LYS A 55 -10.22 -5.57 14.27
CA LYS A 55 -10.51 -6.83 14.95
C LYS A 55 -11.99 -7.21 15.00
N LYS A 56 -12.89 -6.26 14.79
CA LYS A 56 -14.35 -6.44 14.83
C LYS A 56 -14.99 -6.47 13.44
N GLN A 57 -14.20 -6.28 12.38
CA GLN A 57 -14.65 -6.31 11.00
C GLN A 57 -14.49 -7.72 10.41
N ASP A 58 -15.32 -8.05 9.44
CA ASP A 58 -15.08 -9.18 8.54
C ASP A 58 -14.01 -8.79 7.52
N LEU A 59 -12.76 -8.81 7.97
CA LEU A 59 -11.62 -8.44 7.14
C LEU A 59 -11.43 -9.38 5.95
N ALA A 60 -11.84 -10.65 6.06
CA ALA A 60 -11.75 -11.58 4.95
C ALA A 60 -12.65 -11.14 3.79
N ALA A 61 -13.87 -10.72 4.08
CA ALA A 61 -14.78 -10.18 3.07
C ALA A 61 -14.24 -8.88 2.44
N VAL A 62 -13.66 -7.99 3.26
CA VAL A 62 -13.06 -6.73 2.74
C VAL A 62 -11.83 -7.02 1.87
N ALA A 63 -10.95 -7.91 2.31
CA ALA A 63 -9.72 -8.27 1.59
C ALA A 63 -10.02 -8.96 0.26
N SER A 64 -10.97 -9.91 0.24
CA SER A 64 -11.31 -10.66 -0.97
C SER A 64 -12.10 -9.85 -2.02
N ALA A 65 -12.80 -8.79 -1.62
CA ALA A 65 -13.70 -8.04 -2.50
C ALA A 65 -13.04 -7.51 -3.78
N ASN A 66 -11.78 -7.07 -3.68
CA ASN A 66 -11.00 -6.51 -4.80
C ASN A 66 -9.83 -7.38 -5.24
N MET A 67 -9.70 -8.61 -4.71
CA MET A 67 -8.69 -9.54 -5.20
C MET A 67 -9.03 -10.05 -6.59
N ARG A 68 -8.01 -10.08 -7.45
CA ARG A 68 -8.09 -10.64 -8.80
C ARG A 68 -6.73 -11.23 -9.13
N THR A 69 -6.74 -12.36 -9.79
CA THR A 69 -5.52 -12.99 -10.28
C THR A 69 -5.19 -12.48 -11.68
N ILE A 70 -4.02 -11.86 -11.83
CA ILE A 70 -3.48 -11.44 -13.13
C ILE A 70 -2.04 -11.93 -13.21
N TYR A 71 -1.76 -12.84 -14.13
CA TYR A 71 -0.45 -13.42 -14.26
C TYR A 71 -0.05 -13.58 -15.73
N GLY A 72 1.19 -13.27 -16.04
CA GLY A 72 1.73 -13.41 -17.38
C GLY A 72 3.24 -13.24 -17.35
N GLU A 73 3.97 -14.31 -16.93
CA GLU A 73 5.40 -14.29 -16.67
C GLU A 73 6.16 -15.27 -17.56
N ASP A 74 7.39 -14.91 -17.89
CA ASP A 74 8.31 -15.79 -18.57
C ASP A 74 9.11 -16.61 -17.56
N VAL A 75 9.17 -17.93 -17.77
CA VAL A 75 9.87 -18.89 -16.93
C VAL A 75 10.86 -19.64 -17.84
N GLY A 76 12.10 -19.20 -17.86
CA GLY A 76 13.08 -19.69 -18.83
C GLY A 76 12.66 -19.35 -20.28
N SER A 77 12.48 -20.35 -21.12
CA SER A 77 11.98 -20.20 -22.50
C SER A 77 10.46 -20.31 -22.64
N ALA A 78 9.77 -20.61 -21.55
CA ALA A 78 8.32 -20.76 -21.52
C ALA A 78 7.64 -19.51 -20.97
N ARG A 79 6.34 -19.35 -21.28
CA ARG A 79 5.48 -18.31 -20.72
C ARG A 79 4.28 -18.93 -20.05
N LEU A 80 4.05 -18.55 -18.79
CA LEU A 80 2.88 -18.91 -18.01
C LEU A 80 1.89 -17.74 -17.99
N ARG A 81 0.61 -18.05 -18.10
CA ARG A 81 -0.45 -17.04 -18.03
C ARG A 81 -1.71 -17.60 -17.37
N ILE A 82 -2.31 -16.84 -16.46
CA ILE A 82 -3.67 -17.10 -16.00
C ILE A 82 -4.65 -16.56 -17.05
N ILE A 83 -5.67 -17.35 -17.32
CA ILE A 83 -6.80 -17.01 -18.20
C ILE A 83 -8.09 -17.32 -17.46
N ASP A 84 -9.24 -16.92 -17.99
CA ASP A 84 -10.54 -16.94 -17.30
C ASP A 84 -10.91 -18.29 -16.66
N ASP A 85 -10.54 -19.42 -17.28
CA ASP A 85 -10.93 -20.76 -16.86
C ASP A 85 -9.75 -21.70 -16.58
N GLY A 86 -8.51 -21.18 -16.48
CA GLY A 86 -7.35 -22.02 -16.27
C GLY A 86 -6.00 -21.33 -16.38
N VAL A 87 -4.97 -22.12 -16.58
CA VAL A 87 -3.58 -21.67 -16.82
C VAL A 87 -3.12 -22.09 -18.21
N GLU A 88 -2.59 -21.15 -18.96
CA GLU A 88 -1.96 -21.34 -20.24
C GLU A 88 -0.44 -21.46 -20.08
N LEU A 89 0.16 -22.49 -20.66
CA LEU A 89 1.59 -22.62 -20.87
C LEU A 89 1.88 -22.48 -22.37
N ARG A 90 2.82 -21.63 -22.73
CA ARG A 90 3.43 -21.55 -24.06
C ARG A 90 4.90 -21.93 -23.95
N ALA A 91 5.29 -22.99 -24.63
CA ALA A 91 6.67 -23.48 -24.66
C ALA A 91 6.97 -24.15 -25.98
N ASP A 92 8.18 -23.99 -26.50
CA ASP A 92 8.68 -24.63 -27.74
C ASP A 92 7.82 -24.38 -29.00
N GLY A 93 7.04 -23.29 -29.01
CA GLY A 93 6.10 -22.94 -30.08
C GLY A 93 4.70 -23.53 -29.91
N ASP A 94 4.50 -24.38 -28.92
CA ASP A 94 3.23 -25.01 -28.60
C ASP A 94 2.49 -24.27 -27.50
N ARG A 95 1.16 -24.53 -27.44
CA ARG A 95 0.25 -23.96 -26.42
C ARG A 95 -0.48 -25.10 -25.71
N TYR A 96 -0.34 -25.13 -24.42
CA TYR A 96 -0.99 -26.07 -23.52
C TYR A 96 -1.98 -25.36 -22.62
N MET A 97 -3.11 -25.99 -22.34
CA MET A 97 -4.20 -25.43 -21.53
C MET A 97 -4.52 -26.35 -20.37
N LEU A 98 -4.47 -25.83 -19.15
CA LEU A 98 -4.88 -26.52 -17.93
C LEU A 98 -6.15 -25.82 -17.40
N GLY A 99 -7.32 -26.36 -17.76
CA GLY A 99 -8.60 -25.84 -17.25
C GLY A 99 -8.82 -26.22 -15.79
N PHE A 100 -9.32 -25.29 -14.98
CA PHE A 100 -9.52 -25.50 -13.53
C PHE A 100 -10.48 -26.64 -13.22
N GLU A 101 -11.50 -26.87 -14.06
CA GLU A 101 -12.46 -27.94 -13.89
C GLU A 101 -12.03 -29.27 -14.52
N SER A 102 -11.18 -29.22 -15.56
CA SER A 102 -10.87 -30.39 -16.42
C SER A 102 -9.50 -31.00 -16.19
N ALA A 103 -8.53 -30.21 -15.73
CA ALA A 103 -7.18 -30.68 -15.48
C ALA A 103 -6.95 -31.02 -13.99
N SER A 104 -6.11 -32.00 -13.75
CA SER A 104 -5.68 -32.40 -12.43
C SER A 104 -4.32 -31.81 -12.05
N ARG A 105 -3.95 -31.87 -10.79
CA ARG A 105 -2.59 -31.56 -10.32
C ARG A 105 -1.54 -32.43 -11.05
N ALA A 106 -1.88 -33.70 -11.36
CA ALA A 106 -0.95 -34.61 -12.04
C ALA A 106 -0.66 -34.14 -13.48
N ASP A 107 -1.69 -33.65 -14.19
CA ASP A 107 -1.53 -33.09 -15.55
C ASP A 107 -0.60 -31.85 -15.52
N ALA A 108 -0.79 -30.99 -14.52
CA ALA A 108 0.10 -29.84 -14.32
C ALA A 108 1.54 -30.25 -14.00
N GLN A 109 1.75 -31.30 -13.19
CA GLN A 109 3.07 -31.83 -12.85
C GLN A 109 3.78 -32.47 -14.06
N GLU A 110 3.03 -33.16 -14.92
CA GLU A 110 3.55 -33.76 -16.13
C GLU A 110 4.09 -32.67 -17.09
N LEU A 111 3.29 -31.63 -17.35
CA LEU A 111 3.70 -30.51 -18.18
C LEU A 111 4.86 -29.70 -17.56
N ASP A 112 4.80 -29.45 -16.24
CA ASP A 112 5.86 -28.76 -15.52
C ASP A 112 7.21 -29.48 -15.68
N SER A 113 7.19 -30.79 -15.49
CA SER A 113 8.38 -31.64 -15.61
C SER A 113 8.88 -31.73 -17.05
N ALA A 114 7.97 -31.84 -18.02
CA ALA A 114 8.30 -31.95 -19.46
C ALA A 114 9.02 -30.69 -19.96
N HIS A 115 8.68 -29.52 -19.45
CA HIS A 115 9.25 -28.22 -19.82
C HIS A 115 10.25 -27.66 -18.82
N GLY A 116 10.60 -28.39 -17.76
CA GLY A 116 11.63 -27.99 -16.78
C GLY A 116 11.30 -26.71 -16.02
N LEU A 117 10.02 -26.50 -15.64
CA LEU A 117 9.54 -25.25 -15.02
C LEU A 117 9.74 -25.20 -13.50
N GLY A 118 10.36 -26.24 -12.92
CA GLY A 118 10.76 -26.27 -11.50
C GLY A 118 9.62 -26.25 -10.50
N GLY A 119 8.43 -26.70 -10.90
CA GLY A 119 7.23 -26.72 -10.03
C GLY A 119 6.35 -25.48 -10.14
N ARG A 120 6.77 -24.44 -10.88
CA ARG A 120 6.07 -23.16 -10.98
C ARG A 120 4.70 -23.27 -11.66
N LEU A 121 4.57 -24.03 -12.75
CA LEU A 121 3.29 -24.27 -13.39
C LEU A 121 2.33 -25.01 -12.47
N THR A 122 2.83 -26.06 -11.81
CA THR A 122 2.03 -26.83 -10.84
C THR A 122 1.55 -25.99 -9.70
N ALA A 123 2.45 -25.17 -9.13
CA ALA A 123 2.13 -24.26 -8.04
C ALA A 123 1.08 -23.23 -8.47
N LEU A 124 1.32 -22.53 -9.57
CA LEU A 124 0.39 -21.53 -10.11
C LEU A 124 -1.00 -22.13 -10.37
N PHE A 125 -1.04 -23.30 -11.04
CA PHE A 125 -2.31 -23.95 -11.37
C PHE A 125 -3.12 -24.34 -10.13
N VAL A 126 -2.48 -25.00 -9.16
CA VAL A 126 -3.19 -25.48 -7.95
C VAL A 126 -3.65 -24.29 -7.09
N ASP A 127 -2.77 -23.31 -6.88
CA ASP A 127 -3.09 -22.17 -6.01
C ASP A 127 -4.14 -21.26 -6.63
N THR A 128 -4.07 -21.02 -7.95
CA THR A 128 -5.09 -20.22 -8.64
C THR A 128 -6.44 -20.92 -8.67
N ARG A 129 -6.46 -22.24 -8.92
CA ARG A 129 -7.69 -23.01 -8.89
C ARG A 129 -8.38 -22.95 -7.51
N ASP A 130 -7.61 -23.15 -6.44
CA ASP A 130 -8.15 -23.09 -5.07
C ASP A 130 -8.61 -21.66 -4.74
N PHE A 131 -7.89 -20.63 -5.23
CA PHE A 131 -8.29 -19.23 -5.10
C PHE A 131 -9.61 -18.93 -5.82
N GLU A 132 -9.75 -19.32 -7.09
CA GLU A 132 -10.98 -19.11 -7.88
C GLU A 132 -12.17 -19.90 -7.32
N ALA A 133 -11.93 -21.05 -6.70
CA ALA A 133 -12.95 -21.83 -6.00
C ALA A 133 -13.36 -21.22 -4.65
N GLY A 134 -12.60 -20.26 -4.11
CA GLY A 134 -12.80 -19.73 -2.77
C GLY A 134 -12.27 -20.64 -1.66
N ASP A 135 -11.45 -21.63 -2.01
CA ASP A 135 -10.87 -22.62 -1.08
C ASP A 135 -9.58 -22.08 -0.46
N TYR A 136 -9.70 -21.00 0.29
CA TYR A 136 -8.60 -20.37 1.00
C TYR A 136 -9.06 -19.69 2.30
N THR A 137 -8.10 -19.37 3.17
CA THR A 137 -8.37 -18.66 4.42
C THR A 137 -7.43 -17.50 4.64
N PHE A 138 -7.94 -16.40 5.24
CA PHE A 138 -7.12 -15.28 5.71
C PHE A 138 -6.71 -15.46 7.16
N GLU A 139 -5.46 -15.07 7.47
CA GLU A 139 -4.94 -15.03 8.84
C GLU A 139 -4.44 -13.61 9.14
N PHE A 140 -5.25 -12.80 9.84
CA PHE A 140 -4.90 -11.42 10.17
C PHE A 140 -4.14 -11.35 11.48
N SER A 141 -2.98 -10.66 11.47
CA SER A 141 -2.13 -10.53 12.65
C SER A 141 -1.36 -9.20 12.66
N GLN A 142 -0.77 -8.88 13.80
CA GLN A 142 0.18 -7.76 13.91
C GLN A 142 1.47 -8.06 13.12
N PRO A 143 2.22 -7.04 12.67
CA PRO A 143 3.40 -7.26 11.83
C PRO A 143 4.42 -8.26 12.40
N SER A 144 4.74 -8.19 13.69
CA SER A 144 5.67 -9.14 14.30
C SER A 144 5.16 -10.59 14.20
N ALA A 145 3.89 -10.82 14.55
CA ALA A 145 3.27 -12.14 14.48
C ALA A 145 3.11 -12.63 13.03
N PHE A 146 2.87 -11.73 12.07
CA PHE A 146 2.89 -12.05 10.65
C PHE A 146 4.24 -12.61 10.21
N PHE A 147 5.34 -11.91 10.52
CA PHE A 147 6.68 -12.37 10.16
C PHE A 147 7.07 -13.67 10.86
N GLU A 148 6.70 -13.84 12.12
CA GLU A 148 6.90 -15.11 12.84
C GLU A 148 6.10 -16.27 12.22
N ARG A 149 4.84 -16.01 11.83
CA ARG A 149 3.94 -16.99 11.21
C ARG A 149 4.46 -17.53 9.88
N VAL A 150 5.06 -16.66 9.08
CA VAL A 150 5.54 -17.03 7.73
C VAL A 150 6.99 -17.51 7.72
N ALA A 151 7.73 -17.33 8.80
CA ALA A 151 9.09 -17.80 8.92
C ALA A 151 9.15 -19.34 8.81
N GLY A 152 9.83 -19.83 7.77
CA GLY A 152 9.95 -21.27 7.50
C GLY A 152 8.71 -21.94 6.90
N ALA A 153 7.65 -21.18 6.59
CA ALA A 153 6.49 -21.72 5.87
C ALA A 153 6.81 -21.93 4.38
N GLU A 154 6.07 -22.84 3.75
CA GLU A 154 6.12 -23.02 2.29
C GLU A 154 5.38 -21.86 1.60
N THR A 155 6.11 -20.79 1.27
CA THR A 155 5.54 -19.63 0.59
C THR A 155 5.23 -19.94 -0.87
N ARG A 156 4.26 -19.19 -1.43
CA ARG A 156 3.71 -19.42 -2.77
C ARG A 156 3.90 -18.16 -3.65
N PRO A 157 5.14 -17.89 -4.14
CA PRO A 157 5.45 -16.65 -4.84
C PRO A 157 4.66 -16.46 -6.15
N ASP A 158 4.28 -17.53 -6.85
CA ASP A 158 3.53 -17.42 -8.10
C ASP A 158 2.12 -16.87 -7.91
N ILE A 159 1.37 -17.33 -6.87
CA ILE A 159 0.06 -16.75 -6.58
C ILE A 159 0.19 -15.34 -5.99
N VAL A 160 1.22 -15.05 -5.21
CA VAL A 160 1.50 -13.68 -4.74
C VAL A 160 1.77 -12.75 -5.93
N ALA A 161 2.55 -13.19 -6.93
CA ALA A 161 2.74 -12.43 -8.16
C ALA A 161 1.44 -12.17 -8.92
N ALA A 162 0.56 -13.18 -8.96
CA ALA A 162 -0.74 -13.07 -9.62
C ALA A 162 -1.69 -12.08 -8.90
N LEU A 163 -1.58 -11.95 -7.58
CA LEU A 163 -2.39 -11.03 -6.77
C LEU A 163 -1.85 -9.60 -6.78
N ARG A 164 -0.59 -9.37 -7.11
CA ARG A 164 -0.01 -8.03 -7.22
C ARG A 164 -0.68 -7.26 -8.34
N ARG A 165 -1.25 -6.11 -8.02
CA ARG A 165 -1.72 -5.18 -9.03
C ARG A 165 -0.52 -4.68 -9.85
N ARG A 166 -0.62 -4.72 -11.18
CA ARG A 166 0.36 -4.05 -12.03
C ARG A 166 0.30 -2.56 -11.73
N GLN A 167 1.42 -2.01 -11.27
CA GLN A 167 1.60 -0.57 -11.19
C GLN A 167 2.16 -0.08 -12.52
N ASP A 168 1.67 1.08 -12.97
CA ASP A 168 2.18 1.75 -14.17
C ASP A 168 3.59 2.32 -13.95
N ARG A 169 4.02 2.45 -12.70
CA ARG A 169 5.36 2.87 -12.29
C ARG A 169 6.05 1.73 -11.52
N THR A 170 7.20 1.35 -12.01
CA THR A 170 8.17 0.52 -11.28
C THR A 170 9.26 1.45 -10.76
N VAL A 171 9.54 1.42 -9.47
CA VAL A 171 10.69 2.09 -8.88
C VAL A 171 11.93 1.21 -9.07
N ASP A 172 13.10 1.84 -9.27
CA ASP A 172 14.37 1.13 -9.32
C ASP A 172 14.68 0.56 -7.92
N PRO A 173 15.00 -0.74 -7.80
CA PRO A 173 15.42 -1.32 -6.53
C PRO A 173 16.58 -0.58 -5.86
N GLU A 174 17.54 -0.05 -6.61
CA GLU A 174 18.67 0.72 -6.08
C GLU A 174 18.21 2.02 -5.39
N VAL A 175 17.16 2.66 -5.90
CA VAL A 175 16.58 3.86 -5.29
C VAL A 175 15.85 3.52 -4.00
N VAL A 176 15.15 2.38 -3.96
CA VAL A 176 14.51 1.89 -2.74
C VAL A 176 15.57 1.55 -1.69
N GLU A 177 16.65 0.87 -2.08
CA GLU A 177 17.78 0.57 -1.18
C GLU A 177 18.42 1.84 -0.62
N ALA A 178 18.63 2.85 -1.47
CA ALA A 178 19.19 4.13 -1.04
C ALA A 178 18.29 4.86 -0.04
N PHE A 179 16.94 4.79 -0.23
CA PHE A 179 15.97 5.42 0.65
C PHE A 179 15.80 4.68 1.99
N THR A 180 15.85 3.36 1.96
CA THR A 180 15.52 2.52 3.12
C THR A 180 16.76 2.01 3.86
N GLU A 181 17.95 2.16 3.28
CA GLU A 181 19.20 1.52 3.72
C GLU A 181 19.06 0.00 3.89
N THR A 182 18.14 -0.62 3.11
CA THR A 182 17.79 -2.03 3.22
C THR A 182 17.71 -2.67 1.84
N ASP A 183 18.24 -3.89 1.70
CA ASP A 183 18.11 -4.67 0.48
C ASP A 183 16.62 -4.88 0.15
N PRO A 184 16.13 -4.48 -1.04
CA PRO A 184 14.73 -4.62 -1.45
C PRO A 184 14.21 -6.06 -1.45
N THR A 185 15.09 -7.06 -1.38
CA THR A 185 14.72 -8.47 -1.23
C THR A 185 14.38 -8.84 0.22
N ASP A 186 14.84 -8.08 1.21
CA ASP A 186 14.51 -8.29 2.63
C ASP A 186 13.18 -7.63 2.99
N THR A 187 12.08 -8.38 2.80
CA THR A 187 10.72 -7.89 3.06
C THR A 187 10.52 -7.36 4.49
N ARG A 188 11.13 -7.99 5.48
CA ARG A 188 11.01 -7.54 6.88
C ARG A 188 11.82 -6.27 7.13
N GLY A 189 13.05 -6.26 6.64
CA GLY A 189 13.92 -5.08 6.73
C GLY A 189 13.31 -3.88 6.02
N LEU A 190 12.65 -4.06 4.87
CA LEU A 190 11.93 -2.99 4.17
C LEU A 190 10.85 -2.31 5.01
N VAL A 191 10.13 -3.04 5.86
CA VAL A 191 9.13 -2.41 6.75
C VAL A 191 9.80 -1.40 7.68
N GLU A 192 10.91 -1.77 8.29
CA GLU A 192 11.66 -0.93 9.22
C GLU A 192 12.40 0.19 8.46
N GLY A 193 13.00 -0.13 7.32
CA GLY A 193 13.70 0.81 6.45
C GLY A 193 12.79 1.92 5.92
N LEU A 194 11.57 1.57 5.47
CA LEU A 194 10.59 2.56 5.04
C LEU A 194 10.18 3.50 6.19
N MET A 195 10.00 2.97 7.41
CA MET A 195 9.72 3.84 8.57
C MET A 195 10.87 4.80 8.85
N ALA A 196 12.11 4.33 8.76
CA ALA A 196 13.29 5.17 8.95
C ALA A 196 13.42 6.22 7.84
N GLY A 197 13.33 5.83 6.57
CA GLY A 197 13.42 6.73 5.43
C GLY A 197 12.33 7.80 5.41
N PHE A 198 11.09 7.45 5.73
CA PHE A 198 10.01 8.45 5.85
C PHE A 198 10.24 9.44 7.00
N ARG A 199 10.90 9.04 8.08
CA ARG A 199 11.30 9.97 9.15
C ARG A 199 12.42 10.90 8.74
N GLU A 200 13.39 10.39 8.00
CA GLU A 200 14.57 11.14 7.60
C GLU A 200 14.24 12.16 6.50
N HIS A 201 13.48 11.72 5.47
CA HIS A 201 13.24 12.50 4.26
C HIS A 201 11.86 13.15 4.19
N GLY A 202 10.99 12.87 5.17
CA GLY A 202 9.61 13.35 5.14
C GLY A 202 9.09 13.86 6.48
N TYR A 203 8.02 14.63 6.39
CA TYR A 203 7.19 14.99 7.54
C TYR A 203 5.72 14.91 7.14
N TYR A 204 4.82 14.74 8.12
CA TYR A 204 3.39 14.79 7.80
C TYR A 204 2.97 16.24 7.52
N ASP A 205 2.46 16.51 6.31
CA ASP A 205 2.18 17.86 5.84
C ASP A 205 0.90 18.45 6.47
N VAL A 206 1.01 18.86 7.73
CA VAL A 206 -0.08 19.53 8.46
C VAL A 206 -0.54 20.83 7.75
N PRO A 207 0.35 21.70 7.22
CA PRO A 207 -0.07 22.88 6.44
C PRO A 207 -0.94 22.51 5.24
N ARG A 208 -0.55 21.55 4.42
CA ARG A 208 -1.30 21.08 3.25
C ARG A 208 -2.64 20.44 3.67
N TYR A 209 -2.65 19.67 4.76
CA TYR A 209 -3.88 19.13 5.36
C TYR A 209 -4.83 20.25 5.78
N LEU A 210 -4.35 21.29 6.44
CA LEU A 210 -5.14 22.45 6.84
C LEU A 210 -5.66 23.22 5.63
N ALA A 211 -4.82 23.44 4.61
CA ALA A 211 -5.22 24.08 3.35
C ALA A 211 -6.38 23.29 2.69
N GLY A 212 -6.27 21.97 2.58
CA GLY A 212 -7.35 21.13 2.07
C GLY A 212 -8.61 21.15 2.93
N SER A 213 -8.47 21.24 4.25
CA SER A 213 -9.64 21.36 5.15
C SER A 213 -10.36 22.70 4.96
N VAL A 214 -9.63 23.80 4.75
CA VAL A 214 -10.21 25.11 4.43
C VAL A 214 -10.88 25.08 3.05
N GLU A 215 -10.21 24.52 2.07
CA GLU A 215 -10.74 24.35 0.71
C GLU A 215 -12.07 23.60 0.72
N ASP A 216 -12.12 22.44 1.37
CA ASP A 216 -13.32 21.60 1.37
C ASP A 216 -14.47 22.18 2.23
N ASN A 217 -14.17 22.84 3.35
CA ASN A 217 -15.18 23.20 4.35
C ASN A 217 -15.49 24.69 4.46
N VAL A 218 -14.64 25.56 3.93
CA VAL A 218 -14.79 27.01 4.05
C VAL A 218 -15.07 27.66 2.70
N ILE A 219 -14.26 27.31 1.69
CA ILE A 219 -14.41 27.90 0.35
C ILE A 219 -15.08 26.96 -0.66
N PHE A 220 -15.44 25.75 -0.24
CA PHE A 220 -16.21 24.77 -1.03
C PHE A 220 -15.60 24.50 -2.42
N GLY A 221 -14.28 24.40 -2.49
CA GLY A 221 -13.54 24.15 -3.73
C GLY A 221 -13.45 25.35 -4.68
N ALA A 222 -13.70 26.58 -4.19
CA ALA A 222 -13.60 27.79 -5.04
C ALA A 222 -12.16 28.13 -5.46
N ALA A 223 -11.16 27.59 -4.76
CA ALA A 223 -9.74 27.66 -5.12
C ALA A 223 -9.04 26.40 -4.65
N ASP A 224 -8.01 25.96 -5.37
CA ASP A 224 -7.14 24.84 -5.00
C ASP A 224 -5.98 25.35 -4.13
N LEU A 225 -6.21 25.36 -2.83
CA LEU A 225 -5.18 25.79 -1.88
C LEU A 225 -4.12 24.71 -1.66
N ARG A 226 -4.46 23.44 -1.92
CA ARG A 226 -3.53 22.31 -1.78
C ARG A 226 -2.43 22.38 -2.80
N ALA A 227 -2.72 22.77 -4.03
CA ALA A 227 -1.76 22.87 -5.12
C ALA A 227 -0.56 23.78 -4.78
N THR A 228 -0.75 24.78 -3.89
CA THR A 228 0.34 25.65 -3.42
C THR A 228 1.40 24.93 -2.58
N PHE A 229 1.08 23.72 -2.09
CA PHE A 229 1.93 22.92 -1.22
C PHE A 229 2.31 21.57 -1.85
N GLU A 230 2.03 21.36 -3.15
CA GLU A 230 2.35 20.10 -3.83
C GLU A 230 3.81 20.08 -4.27
N ASP A 231 4.57 19.16 -3.67
CA ASP A 231 5.93 18.82 -4.07
C ASP A 231 5.95 17.43 -4.72
N PRO A 232 6.92 17.11 -5.58
CA PRO A 232 7.13 15.74 -6.05
C PRO A 232 7.42 14.82 -4.86
N VAL A 233 6.79 13.64 -4.86
CA VAL A 233 6.87 12.69 -3.74
C VAL A 233 7.30 11.28 -4.17
N ASP A 234 7.93 11.14 -5.35
CA ASP A 234 8.64 9.91 -5.70
C ASP A 234 9.92 9.74 -4.86
N PHE A 235 10.49 8.54 -4.85
CA PHE A 235 11.66 8.25 -4.00
C PHE A 235 12.87 9.11 -4.35
N GLU A 236 13.09 9.37 -5.64
CA GLU A 236 14.19 10.22 -6.11
C GLU A 236 14.06 11.64 -5.53
N SER A 237 12.86 12.22 -5.62
CA SER A 237 12.58 13.55 -5.07
C SER A 237 12.71 13.59 -3.55
N LEU A 238 12.30 12.52 -2.86
CA LEU A 238 12.45 12.41 -1.40
C LEU A 238 13.92 12.38 -0.98
N LEU A 239 14.77 11.66 -1.74
CA LEU A 239 16.21 11.62 -1.50
C LEU A 239 16.94 12.92 -1.80
N GLU A 240 16.47 13.69 -2.80
CA GLU A 240 17.07 14.97 -3.21
C GLU A 240 16.67 16.13 -2.30
N ALA A 241 15.52 16.07 -1.66
CA ALA A 241 15.00 17.12 -0.79
C ALA A 241 15.57 17.02 0.64
N ASP A 242 15.76 18.18 1.28
CA ASP A 242 16.11 18.20 2.72
C ASP A 242 14.98 17.60 3.58
N SER A 243 13.73 17.83 3.21
CA SER A 243 12.55 17.22 3.81
C SER A 243 11.29 17.55 2.99
N THR A 244 10.42 16.58 2.75
CA THR A 244 9.19 16.72 1.94
C THR A 244 7.95 16.44 2.75
N GLY A 245 6.90 17.26 2.58
CA GLY A 245 5.60 17.05 3.20
C GLY A 245 4.84 15.89 2.56
N LEU A 246 4.42 14.93 3.36
CA LEU A 246 3.75 13.70 2.91
C LEU A 246 2.37 13.54 3.56
N PHE A 247 1.44 12.94 2.81
CA PHE A 247 0.15 12.48 3.31
C PHE A 247 0.12 10.96 3.47
N CYS A 248 -0.85 10.46 4.24
CA CYS A 248 -1.05 9.04 4.47
C CYS A 248 -1.12 8.23 3.16
N TRP A 249 -1.82 8.73 2.13
CA TRP A 249 -1.94 8.04 0.86
C TRP A 249 -0.63 8.03 0.05
N GLU A 250 0.21 9.07 0.15
CA GLU A 250 1.54 9.11 -0.48
C GLU A 250 2.48 8.10 0.16
N LEU A 251 2.49 8.02 1.49
CA LEU A 251 3.23 7.00 2.24
C LEU A 251 2.82 5.58 1.83
N VAL A 252 1.51 5.35 1.65
CA VAL A 252 1.00 4.05 1.18
C VAL A 252 1.47 3.74 -0.22
N TYR A 253 1.36 4.68 -1.18
CA TYR A 253 1.82 4.42 -2.54
C TYR A 253 3.33 4.15 -2.60
N ARG A 254 4.16 4.93 -1.88
CA ARG A 254 5.61 4.67 -1.81
C ARG A 254 5.90 3.31 -1.20
N SER A 255 5.20 2.92 -0.13
CA SER A 255 5.41 1.60 0.46
C SER A 255 5.04 0.46 -0.50
N ILE A 256 3.93 0.58 -1.24
CA ILE A 256 3.54 -0.42 -2.24
C ILE A 256 4.59 -0.53 -3.35
N GLU A 257 5.09 0.59 -3.86
CA GLU A 257 6.16 0.61 -4.88
C GLU A 257 7.42 -0.07 -4.37
N ALA A 258 7.85 0.21 -3.14
CA ALA A 258 9.02 -0.42 -2.52
C ALA A 258 8.86 -1.94 -2.39
N PHE A 259 7.71 -2.42 -1.90
CA PHE A 259 7.45 -3.87 -1.81
C PHE A 259 7.30 -4.55 -3.17
N GLN A 260 7.07 -3.80 -4.23
CA GLN A 260 6.96 -4.31 -5.60
C GLN A 260 8.20 -4.02 -6.46
N ALA A 261 9.22 -3.37 -5.92
CA ALA A 261 10.46 -3.04 -6.65
C ALA A 261 11.17 -4.29 -7.18
N VAL A 262 11.06 -5.41 -6.46
CA VAL A 262 11.60 -6.71 -6.87
C VAL A 262 10.51 -7.77 -7.03
N GLY A 263 10.80 -8.80 -7.83
CA GLY A 263 9.88 -9.91 -8.04
C GLY A 263 9.67 -10.74 -6.76
N PRO A 264 8.48 -11.33 -6.54
CA PRO A 264 8.19 -12.10 -5.32
C PRO A 264 9.07 -13.34 -5.16
N TRP A 265 9.66 -13.83 -6.24
CA TRP A 265 10.59 -14.99 -6.20
C TRP A 265 11.96 -14.65 -5.60
N THR A 266 12.34 -13.36 -5.58
CA THR A 266 13.61 -12.89 -5.01
C THR A 266 13.45 -12.38 -3.58
N GLN A 267 12.23 -12.11 -3.13
CA GLN A 267 11.96 -11.66 -1.78
C GLN A 267 12.15 -12.77 -0.74
N THR A 268 12.69 -12.43 0.42
CA THR A 268 12.80 -13.35 1.57
C THR A 268 11.43 -13.88 2.00
N ILE A 269 10.42 -13.03 1.91
CA ILE A 269 9.00 -13.37 2.07
C ILE A 269 8.27 -12.70 0.91
N PRO A 270 7.74 -13.48 -0.06
CA PRO A 270 6.96 -12.92 -1.15
C PRO A 270 5.70 -12.24 -0.61
N VAL A 271 5.52 -10.95 -0.93
CA VAL A 271 4.33 -10.20 -0.49
C VAL A 271 3.64 -9.48 -1.64
N ALA A 272 2.33 -9.42 -1.59
CA ALA A 272 1.54 -8.41 -2.27
C ALA A 272 1.24 -7.28 -1.27
N ALA A 273 1.43 -6.04 -1.69
CA ALA A 273 1.11 -4.87 -0.90
C ALA A 273 -0.15 -4.21 -1.45
N GLY A 274 -1.04 -3.81 -0.55
CA GLY A 274 -2.34 -3.25 -0.90
C GLY A 274 -2.60 -1.92 -0.19
N TYR A 275 -3.38 -1.08 -0.87
CA TYR A 275 -3.88 0.19 -0.33
C TYR A 275 -5.14 -0.07 0.49
N VAL A 276 -5.11 0.24 1.78
CA VAL A 276 -6.27 0.17 2.67
C VAL A 276 -6.86 1.55 2.83
N ARG A 277 -8.16 1.69 2.57
CA ARG A 277 -8.90 2.93 2.75
C ARG A 277 -9.76 2.86 4.00
N ASP A 278 -9.60 3.83 4.88
CA ASP A 278 -10.52 4.14 5.97
C ASP A 278 -11.30 5.41 5.61
N SER A 279 -12.46 5.24 5.02
CA SER A 279 -13.30 6.34 4.55
C SER A 279 -13.87 7.15 5.71
N ARG A 280 -14.07 6.51 6.87
CA ARG A 280 -14.62 7.17 8.06
C ARG A 280 -13.66 8.22 8.62
N HIS A 281 -12.38 7.90 8.64
CA HIS A 281 -11.34 8.77 9.20
C HIS A 281 -10.57 9.54 8.14
N LYS A 282 -10.94 9.35 6.83
CA LYS A 282 -10.21 9.91 5.68
C LYS A 282 -8.71 9.56 5.75
N HIS A 283 -8.42 8.30 6.04
CA HIS A 283 -7.10 7.79 6.26
C HIS A 283 -6.78 6.62 5.32
N ALA A 284 -5.50 6.40 5.09
CA ALA A 284 -4.99 5.27 4.33
C ALA A 284 -3.79 4.66 5.04
N PHE A 285 -3.63 3.35 4.92
CA PHE A 285 -2.51 2.59 5.42
C PHE A 285 -2.24 1.37 4.54
N THR A 286 -1.12 0.68 4.74
CA THR A 286 -0.67 -0.40 3.87
C THR A 286 -1.10 -1.75 4.43
N ALA A 287 -1.63 -2.63 3.57
CA ALA A 287 -1.76 -4.06 3.85
C ALA A 287 -0.60 -4.81 3.21
N LEU A 288 -0.07 -5.81 3.90
CA LEU A 288 0.83 -6.82 3.33
C LEU A 288 0.17 -8.18 3.42
N LEU A 289 0.19 -8.91 2.32
CA LEU A 289 -0.33 -10.27 2.21
C LEU A 289 0.77 -11.17 1.64
N THR A 290 0.93 -12.35 2.22
CA THR A 290 1.66 -13.46 1.58
C THR A 290 0.73 -14.65 1.38
N ALA A 291 1.16 -15.61 0.59
CA ALA A 291 0.49 -16.88 0.42
C ALA A 291 1.39 -18.02 0.91
N ILE A 292 0.82 -18.93 1.68
CA ILE A 292 1.48 -20.15 2.14
C ILE A 292 0.57 -21.36 1.88
N ARG A 293 1.17 -22.53 1.80
CA ARG A 293 0.41 -23.79 1.78
C ARG A 293 0.77 -24.62 2.99
N GLU A 294 -0.24 -24.97 3.76
CA GLU A 294 -0.09 -25.75 4.98
C GLU A 294 -1.18 -26.83 5.04
N ASP A 295 -0.80 -28.09 5.28
CA ASP A 295 -1.70 -29.26 5.28
C ASP A 295 -2.57 -29.39 4.01
N GLY A 296 -2.08 -28.85 2.88
CA GLY A 296 -2.79 -28.85 1.61
C GLY A 296 -3.73 -27.66 1.41
N GLU A 297 -3.95 -26.80 2.42
CA GLU A 297 -4.79 -25.63 2.36
C GLU A 297 -4.01 -24.38 1.90
N LEU A 298 -4.62 -23.54 1.07
CA LEU A 298 -4.09 -22.23 0.71
C LEU A 298 -4.48 -21.22 1.80
N ARG A 299 -3.49 -20.53 2.35
CA ARG A 299 -3.69 -19.54 3.40
C ARG A 299 -3.03 -18.21 3.04
N PHE A 300 -3.67 -17.12 3.44
CA PHE A 300 -3.21 -15.77 3.23
C PHE A 300 -2.92 -15.06 4.56
N PRO A 301 -1.75 -15.29 5.18
CA PRO A 301 -1.28 -14.42 6.24
C PRO A 301 -1.27 -12.96 5.79
N THR A 302 -1.88 -12.08 6.58
CA THR A 302 -2.09 -10.68 6.23
C THR A 302 -1.83 -9.80 7.45
N THR A 303 -1.14 -8.67 7.23
CA THR A 303 -0.90 -7.67 8.26
C THR A 303 -1.12 -6.25 7.72
N PHE A 304 -1.18 -5.28 8.63
CA PHE A 304 -1.38 -3.87 8.32
C PHE A 304 -0.26 -3.02 8.92
N ILE A 305 0.18 -2.01 8.17
CA ILE A 305 1.25 -1.09 8.56
C ILE A 305 0.79 0.33 8.27
N ASP A 306 0.84 1.19 9.28
CA ASP A 306 0.53 2.60 9.14
C ASP A 306 1.80 3.44 9.23
N TYR A 307 2.32 3.85 8.08
CA TYR A 307 3.53 4.68 7.98
C TYR A 307 3.30 6.13 8.41
N THR A 308 2.06 6.62 8.45
CA THR A 308 1.75 7.95 8.99
C THR A 308 2.21 8.10 10.43
N TYR A 309 2.17 7.01 11.15
CA TYR A 309 2.61 6.90 12.53
C TYR A 309 4.11 7.19 12.71
N SER A 310 4.92 6.80 11.72
CA SER A 310 6.37 6.97 11.80
C SER A 310 6.80 8.42 11.63
N THR A 311 5.99 9.25 10.95
CA THR A 311 6.33 10.65 10.68
C THR A 311 5.60 11.61 11.63
N LEU A 312 4.28 11.52 11.69
CA LEU A 312 3.44 12.44 12.50
C LEU A 312 3.62 12.22 14.01
N TYR A 313 3.84 10.98 14.43
CA TYR A 313 3.90 10.63 15.85
C TYR A 313 5.08 11.27 16.58
N ASP A 314 6.26 11.24 15.99
CA ASP A 314 7.46 11.80 16.60
C ASP A 314 7.37 13.33 16.70
N ASP A 315 6.81 13.98 15.69
CA ASP A 315 6.61 15.43 15.66
C ASP A 315 5.61 15.89 16.73
N LEU A 316 4.60 15.08 17.02
CA LEU A 316 3.57 15.39 18.02
C LEU A 316 3.90 14.90 19.41
N GLN A 317 4.74 13.90 19.59
CA GLN A 317 5.30 13.53 20.90
C GLN A 317 6.07 14.69 21.54
N ALA A 318 6.81 15.46 20.74
CA ALA A 318 7.53 16.64 21.20
C ALA A 318 6.60 17.71 21.82
N THR A 319 5.30 17.69 21.50
CA THR A 319 4.30 18.63 22.01
C THR A 319 3.49 18.08 23.20
N GLY A 320 3.67 16.80 23.56
CA GLY A 320 2.94 16.16 24.67
C GLY A 320 1.44 15.95 24.43
N LEU A 321 0.95 16.23 23.22
CA LEU A 321 -0.48 16.25 22.89
C LEU A 321 -1.06 14.87 22.52
N MET A 322 -0.22 13.88 22.24
CA MET A 322 -0.68 12.64 21.61
C MET A 322 -0.43 11.35 22.41
N GLY A 323 -0.09 11.41 23.66
CA GLY A 323 0.19 10.28 24.56
C GLY A 323 -0.52 8.95 24.23
N GLU A 324 -1.45 8.54 25.08
CA GLU A 324 -2.11 7.22 24.96
C GLU A 324 -3.12 7.09 23.80
N GLY A 325 -3.59 8.21 23.23
CA GLY A 325 -4.60 8.21 22.16
C GLY A 325 -4.18 7.46 20.90
N ILE A 326 -2.91 7.47 20.56
CA ILE A 326 -2.38 6.81 19.37
C ILE A 326 -2.26 5.29 19.54
N LYS A 327 -2.00 4.78 20.74
CA LYS A 327 -2.06 3.33 20.99
C LYS A 327 -3.47 2.78 20.84
N ALA A 328 -4.47 3.59 21.18
CA ALA A 328 -5.88 3.28 20.91
C ALA A 328 -6.19 3.31 19.42
N TYR A 329 -5.61 4.24 18.67
CA TYR A 329 -5.78 4.37 17.22
C TYR A 329 -5.42 3.10 16.46
N ASP A 330 -4.26 2.52 16.74
CA ASP A 330 -3.83 1.26 16.10
C ASP A 330 -4.81 0.10 16.35
N ALA A 331 -5.52 0.11 17.49
CA ALA A 331 -6.57 -0.85 17.79
C ALA A 331 -7.92 -0.53 17.12
N ASP A 332 -8.12 0.70 16.66
CA ASP A 332 -9.39 1.23 16.17
C ASP A 332 -9.41 1.54 14.68
N HIS A 333 -8.30 1.28 13.95
CA HIS A 333 -8.24 1.35 12.49
C HIS A 333 -9.37 0.57 11.85
N ARG A 334 -9.89 1.10 10.76
CA ARG A 334 -10.95 0.50 9.98
C ARG A 334 -10.47 0.26 8.54
N ALA A 335 -10.91 -0.83 7.94
CA ALA A 335 -10.72 -1.07 6.52
C ALA A 335 -12.10 -1.09 5.83
N ASP A 336 -12.40 -0.07 5.04
CA ASP A 336 -13.61 -0.06 4.22
C ASP A 336 -13.37 -0.68 2.86
N GLU A 337 -12.12 -0.65 2.39
CA GLU A 337 -11.68 -1.22 1.12
C GLU A 337 -10.19 -1.57 1.19
N ILE A 338 -9.81 -2.68 0.56
CA ILE A 338 -8.42 -3.03 0.30
C ILE A 338 -8.26 -3.19 -1.21
N ILE A 339 -7.30 -2.46 -1.80
CA ILE A 339 -6.97 -2.52 -3.23
C ILE A 339 -5.58 -3.13 -3.33
N TRP A 340 -5.53 -4.35 -3.82
CA TRP A 340 -4.29 -5.13 -3.97
C TRP A 340 -3.56 -4.80 -5.26
#